data_70bebd2a5eccb963dfbcd1fc665c66c5
#
_entry.id   70bebd2a5eccb963dfbcd1fc665c66c5
#
_cell.length_a   1.000
_cell.length_b   1.000
_cell.length_c   1.000
_cell.angle_alpha   90.00
_cell.angle_beta   90.00
_cell.angle_gamma   90.00
#
_symmetry.space_group_name_H-M   'P 1'
#
loop_
_entity.id
_entity.type
_entity.pdbx_description
1 polymer ?
#
loop_
_entity_poly.entity_id
_entity_poly.type
_entity_poly.pdbx_seq_one_letter_code
_entity_poly.pdbx_strand_id
1 'polypeptide(L)'
;DYMDYVMELKNSGVIRHIGMSSHNPKVAVKAAESGYVEMILFSINPAFDMLPASNNIDQMFAEKFDEDLKGIDADRAKLYKVCEQNDVGITVMKGFAGGRLFDEKRSPFGVKLTPVQCIHYALTRPAVCSIMCGYDTKEQVDDAVSYETVSEEAKDYASVIANAPFHSYRGECTYCGHCKPCVANLDIAMINKFYDLATMQPEVPATVRSHYEALEHIASECIG
;
A
#
# COMPACT_ATOMS: atom_id res chain seq x y z
N ASP A 1 17.20 -19.56 -16.61
CA ASP A 1 15.89 -19.33 -15.97
C ASP A 1 15.27 -17.99 -16.44
N TYR A 2 14.18 -17.56 -15.82
CA TYR A 2 13.52 -16.29 -16.22
C TYR A 2 14.43 -15.07 -16.02
N MET A 3 15.15 -15.01 -14.90
CA MET A 3 16.05 -13.89 -14.62
C MET A 3 17.27 -13.86 -15.54
N ASP A 4 17.80 -15.01 -15.92
CA ASP A 4 18.91 -15.08 -16.89
C ASP A 4 18.51 -14.45 -18.21
N TYR A 5 17.29 -14.75 -18.69
CA TYR A 5 16.76 -14.14 -19.90
C TYR A 5 16.56 -12.62 -19.77
N VAL A 6 16.00 -12.16 -18.66
CA VAL A 6 15.81 -10.71 -18.41
C VAL A 6 17.16 -9.99 -18.36
N MET A 7 18.17 -10.60 -17.74
CA MET A 7 19.54 -10.06 -17.70
C MET A 7 20.20 -10.05 -19.08
N GLU A 8 19.96 -11.04 -19.93
CA GLU A 8 20.40 -11.04 -21.32
C GLU A 8 19.81 -9.86 -22.10
N LEU A 9 18.51 -9.59 -21.94
CA LEU A 9 17.85 -8.43 -22.57
C LEU A 9 18.44 -7.10 -22.07
N LYS A 10 18.76 -6.99 -20.78
CA LYS A 10 19.41 -5.81 -20.22
C LYS A 10 20.83 -5.64 -20.78
N ASN A 11 21.64 -6.70 -20.79
CA ASN A 11 23.00 -6.67 -21.27
C ASN A 11 23.11 -6.38 -22.77
N SER A 12 22.10 -6.79 -23.54
CA SER A 12 22.00 -6.48 -24.98
C SER A 12 21.43 -5.08 -25.27
N GLY A 13 21.00 -4.33 -24.25
CA GLY A 13 20.45 -2.98 -24.38
C GLY A 13 18.99 -2.93 -24.85
N VAL A 14 18.30 -4.06 -24.94
CA VAL A 14 16.87 -4.13 -25.29
C VAL A 14 16.02 -3.49 -24.19
N ILE A 15 16.36 -3.75 -22.92
CA ILE A 15 15.78 -3.07 -21.77
C ILE A 15 16.89 -2.34 -21.00
N ARG A 16 16.55 -1.21 -20.38
CA ARG A 16 17.53 -0.41 -19.64
C ARG A 16 17.50 -0.71 -18.15
N HIS A 17 16.32 -0.88 -17.59
CA HIS A 17 16.10 -1.02 -16.15
C HIS A 17 15.17 -2.20 -15.86
N ILE A 18 15.36 -2.81 -14.70
CA ILE A 18 14.53 -3.91 -14.20
C ILE A 18 13.85 -3.45 -12.93
N GLY A 19 12.54 -3.63 -12.86
CA GLY A 19 11.76 -3.37 -11.67
C GLY A 19 10.79 -4.49 -11.37
N MET A 20 10.23 -4.48 -10.17
CA MET A 20 9.18 -5.42 -9.79
C MET A 20 8.05 -4.75 -9.04
N SER A 21 6.88 -5.37 -9.02
CA SER A 21 5.76 -5.00 -8.18
C SER A 21 5.55 -6.02 -7.07
N SER A 22 5.34 -5.57 -5.85
CA SER A 22 5.06 -6.44 -4.71
C SER A 22 4.20 -5.75 -3.66
N HIS A 23 3.39 -6.54 -2.94
CA HIS A 23 2.73 -6.13 -1.70
C HIS A 23 3.37 -6.76 -0.46
N ASN A 24 4.27 -7.73 -0.65
CA ASN A 24 4.91 -8.46 0.43
C ASN A 24 6.30 -7.85 0.72
N PRO A 25 6.51 -7.24 1.90
CA PRO A 25 7.78 -6.59 2.22
C PRO A 25 8.95 -7.57 2.25
N LYS A 26 8.78 -8.80 2.70
CA LYS A 26 9.86 -9.80 2.75
C LYS A 26 10.31 -10.22 1.36
N VAL A 27 9.39 -10.32 0.40
CA VAL A 27 9.74 -10.61 -1.01
C VAL A 27 10.45 -9.40 -1.62
N ALA A 28 9.95 -8.20 -1.37
CA ALA A 28 10.55 -6.97 -1.85
C ALA A 28 11.97 -6.74 -1.29
N VAL A 29 12.21 -7.05 -0.01
CA VAL A 29 13.55 -7.02 0.60
C VAL A 29 14.51 -7.95 -0.14
N LYS A 30 14.12 -9.21 -0.37
CA LYS A 30 14.95 -10.15 -1.12
C LYS A 30 15.27 -9.68 -2.54
N ALA A 31 14.31 -9.04 -3.20
CA ALA A 31 14.52 -8.49 -4.51
C ALA A 31 15.51 -7.31 -4.47
N ALA A 32 15.37 -6.40 -3.52
CA ALA A 32 16.30 -5.28 -3.34
C ALA A 32 17.74 -5.75 -3.02
N GLU A 33 17.88 -6.80 -2.22
CA GLU A 33 19.18 -7.40 -1.87
C GLU A 33 19.79 -8.22 -3.02
N SER A 34 19.01 -8.61 -4.04
CA SER A 34 19.47 -9.47 -5.13
C SER A 34 20.43 -8.80 -6.11
N GLY A 35 20.42 -7.46 -6.17
CA GLY A 35 21.14 -6.68 -7.17
C GLY A 35 20.56 -6.73 -8.60
N TYR A 36 19.42 -7.39 -8.80
CA TYR A 36 18.78 -7.47 -10.12
C TYR A 36 17.83 -6.31 -10.40
N VAL A 37 17.13 -5.80 -9.37
CA VAL A 37 16.11 -4.77 -9.53
C VAL A 37 16.63 -3.39 -9.11
N GLU A 38 16.21 -2.38 -9.83
CA GLU A 38 16.56 -0.98 -9.58
C GLU A 38 15.36 -0.18 -9.06
N MET A 39 14.15 -0.73 -9.20
CA MET A 39 12.92 -0.10 -8.75
C MET A 39 11.91 -1.13 -8.26
N ILE A 40 11.18 -0.78 -7.22
CA ILE A 40 10.08 -1.59 -6.68
C ILE A 40 8.80 -0.75 -6.63
N LEU A 41 7.74 -1.20 -7.29
CA LEU A 41 6.40 -0.67 -7.11
C LEU A 41 5.78 -1.32 -5.86
N PHE A 42 5.62 -0.53 -4.80
CA PHE A 42 5.18 -1.04 -3.50
C PHE A 42 3.99 -0.24 -2.94
N SER A 43 3.14 -0.90 -2.16
CA SER A 43 1.98 -0.24 -1.55
C SER A 43 2.36 0.47 -0.26
N ILE A 44 2.30 1.79 -0.25
CA ILE A 44 2.64 2.62 0.92
C ILE A 44 1.50 3.60 1.20
N ASN A 45 1.02 3.59 2.42
CA ASN A 45 0.13 4.60 2.99
C ASN A 45 0.13 4.44 4.53
N PRO A 46 -0.32 5.45 5.29
CA PRO A 46 -0.30 5.38 6.76
C PRO A 46 -1.03 4.16 7.32
N ALA A 47 -2.14 3.76 6.70
CA ALA A 47 -2.91 2.62 7.17
C ALA A 47 -2.16 1.30 7.04
N PHE A 48 -1.48 1.07 5.91
CA PHE A 48 -0.72 -0.16 5.68
C PHE A 48 0.56 -0.21 6.51
N ASP A 49 1.14 0.94 6.82
CA ASP A 49 2.40 1.01 7.52
C ASP A 49 2.24 0.99 9.05
N MET A 50 1.23 1.70 9.57
CA MET A 50 1.13 1.99 11.01
C MET A 50 0.16 1.08 11.77
N LEU A 51 -0.63 0.29 11.06
CA LEU A 51 -1.59 -0.62 11.68
C LEU A 51 -1.17 -2.07 11.43
N PRO A 52 -0.32 -2.61 12.30
CA PRO A 52 -0.02 -4.03 12.26
C PRO A 52 -1.29 -4.84 12.56
N ALA A 53 -1.37 -6.03 11.98
CA ALA A 53 -2.43 -6.99 12.31
C ALA A 53 -2.42 -7.46 13.78
N SER A 54 -1.44 -7.03 14.58
CA SER A 54 -1.35 -7.37 16.00
C SER A 54 -1.98 -6.29 16.89
N ASN A 55 -2.85 -6.71 17.80
CA ASN A 55 -3.56 -5.85 18.77
C ASN A 55 -2.68 -5.34 19.93
N ASN A 56 -1.36 -5.44 19.84
CA ASN A 56 -0.47 -5.07 20.93
C ASN A 56 0.23 -3.73 20.65
N ILE A 57 -0.37 -2.65 21.17
CA ILE A 57 0.15 -1.28 21.08
C ILE A 57 1.56 -1.19 21.71
N ASP A 58 1.83 -1.93 22.77
CA ASP A 58 3.13 -1.91 23.45
C ASP A 58 4.27 -2.43 22.58
N GLN A 59 3.99 -3.35 21.66
CA GLN A 59 4.97 -3.82 20.69
C GLN A 59 5.29 -2.79 19.59
N MET A 60 4.35 -1.89 19.27
CA MET A 60 4.59 -0.78 18.35
C MET A 60 5.63 0.22 18.88
N PHE A 61 5.77 0.33 20.19
CA PHE A 61 6.67 1.28 20.85
C PHE A 61 7.94 0.65 21.42
N ALA A 62 8.07 -0.69 21.41
CA ALA A 62 9.16 -1.41 22.08
C ALA A 62 10.47 -1.45 21.26
N GLU A 63 10.45 -1.28 19.95
CA GLU A 63 11.63 -1.29 19.11
C GLU A 63 12.15 0.12 18.83
N LYS A 64 13.47 0.32 18.97
CA LYS A 64 14.14 1.57 18.62
C LYS A 64 14.24 1.69 17.12
N PHE A 65 13.29 2.36 16.49
CA PHE A 65 13.39 2.83 15.11
C PHE A 65 13.95 4.26 15.06
N ASP A 66 14.44 4.67 13.88
CA ASP A 66 14.64 6.08 13.59
C ASP A 66 13.35 6.86 13.86
N GLU A 67 13.46 8.10 14.36
CA GLU A 67 12.28 8.88 14.79
C GLU A 67 11.22 9.00 13.68
N ASP A 68 11.66 9.07 12.42
CA ASP A 68 10.79 9.18 11.24
C ASP A 68 10.02 7.90 10.89
N LEU A 69 10.40 6.76 11.48
CA LEU A 69 9.80 5.45 11.23
C LEU A 69 9.05 4.89 12.43
N LYS A 70 8.77 5.70 13.46
CA LYS A 70 7.98 5.27 14.64
C LYS A 70 6.57 4.84 14.22
N GLY A 71 6.18 3.67 14.65
CA GLY A 71 4.85 3.10 14.41
C GLY A 71 4.70 2.33 13.09
N ILE A 72 5.75 2.25 12.28
CA ILE A 72 5.72 1.47 11.03
C ILE A 72 6.05 -0.01 11.33
N ASP A 73 5.33 -0.93 10.67
CA ASP A 73 5.61 -2.36 10.73
C ASP A 73 7.08 -2.66 10.43
N ALA A 74 7.71 -3.52 11.24
CA ALA A 74 9.14 -3.78 11.20
C ALA A 74 9.65 -4.31 9.85
N ASP A 75 8.88 -5.18 9.17
CA ASP A 75 9.24 -5.71 7.86
C ASP A 75 9.18 -4.62 6.78
N ARG A 76 8.22 -3.68 6.90
CA ARG A 76 8.08 -2.54 5.99
C ARG A 76 9.18 -1.51 6.21
N ALA A 77 9.46 -1.17 7.48
CA ALA A 77 10.58 -0.30 7.84
C ALA A 77 11.92 -0.86 7.34
N LYS A 78 12.11 -2.18 7.47
CA LYS A 78 13.29 -2.88 6.92
C LYS A 78 13.37 -2.72 5.40
N LEU A 79 12.25 -2.89 4.68
CA LEU A 79 12.21 -2.72 3.22
C LEU A 79 12.71 -1.34 2.80
N TYR A 80 12.21 -0.28 3.43
CA TYR A 80 12.58 1.10 3.08
C TYR A 80 14.09 1.32 3.24
N LYS A 81 14.66 0.86 4.37
CA LYS A 81 16.10 0.96 4.64
C LYS A 81 16.94 0.14 3.67
N VAL A 82 16.53 -1.09 3.38
CA VAL A 82 17.25 -1.98 2.44
C VAL A 82 17.21 -1.39 1.02
N CYS A 83 16.08 -0.84 0.59
CA CYS A 83 16.00 -0.18 -0.71
C CYS A 83 16.95 1.02 -0.80
N GLU A 84 16.97 1.87 0.22
CA GLU A 84 17.89 3.02 0.27
C GLU A 84 19.36 2.59 0.28
N GLN A 85 19.72 1.58 1.07
CA GLN A 85 21.08 1.05 1.15
C GLN A 85 21.59 0.43 -0.15
N ASN A 86 20.69 -0.14 -0.97
CA ASN A 86 21.03 -0.81 -2.22
C ASN A 86 20.76 0.04 -3.46
N ASP A 87 20.44 1.33 -3.29
CA ASP A 87 20.10 2.26 -4.38
C ASP A 87 18.92 1.76 -5.24
N VAL A 88 17.93 1.16 -4.58
CA VAL A 88 16.70 0.67 -5.22
C VAL A 88 15.58 1.66 -4.95
N GLY A 89 15.09 2.33 -5.99
CA GLY A 89 14.01 3.30 -5.88
C GLY A 89 12.67 2.63 -5.59
N ILE A 90 11.81 3.29 -4.80
CA ILE A 90 10.43 2.86 -4.59
C ILE A 90 9.48 3.81 -5.29
N THR A 91 8.62 3.27 -6.15
CA THR A 91 7.42 3.93 -6.65
C THR A 91 6.21 3.45 -5.84
N VAL A 92 5.42 4.38 -5.34
CA VAL A 92 4.33 4.04 -4.43
C VAL A 92 3.03 3.76 -5.20
N MET A 93 2.38 2.66 -4.89
CA MET A 93 0.98 2.40 -5.23
C MET A 93 0.11 2.41 -3.97
N LYS A 94 -1.21 2.55 -4.14
CA LYS A 94 -2.20 2.51 -3.04
C LYS A 94 -2.04 3.65 -2.02
N GLY A 95 -1.42 4.76 -2.38
CA GLY A 95 -1.16 5.90 -1.49
C GLY A 95 -2.38 6.42 -0.74
N PHE A 96 -3.57 6.28 -1.32
CA PHE A 96 -4.84 6.73 -0.74
C PHE A 96 -5.68 5.59 -0.10
N ALA A 97 -5.11 4.39 0.01
CA ALA A 97 -5.82 3.20 0.51
C ALA A 97 -7.20 2.99 -0.16
N GLY A 98 -7.28 3.20 -1.48
CA GLY A 98 -8.55 3.13 -2.23
C GLY A 98 -9.55 4.23 -1.87
N GLY A 99 -9.08 5.39 -1.44
CA GLY A 99 -9.91 6.52 -1.01
C GLY A 99 -10.42 6.43 0.43
N ARG A 100 -10.13 5.35 1.15
CA ARG A 100 -10.57 5.16 2.55
C ARG A 100 -10.04 6.24 3.47
N LEU A 101 -8.81 6.72 3.25
CA LEU A 101 -8.20 7.74 4.08
C LEU A 101 -8.88 9.12 3.99
N PHE A 102 -9.74 9.34 3.00
CA PHE A 102 -10.47 10.60 2.81
C PHE A 102 -11.83 10.65 3.50
N ASP A 103 -12.24 9.55 4.12
CA ASP A 103 -13.53 9.42 4.81
C ASP A 103 -13.27 9.07 6.28
N GLU A 104 -13.79 9.88 7.20
CA GLU A 104 -13.62 9.71 8.64
C GLU A 104 -14.13 8.37 9.17
N LYS A 105 -15.26 7.88 8.60
CA LYS A 105 -15.88 6.62 9.03
C LYS A 105 -15.16 5.39 8.48
N ARG A 106 -14.48 5.54 7.34
CA ARG A 106 -13.78 4.46 6.64
C ARG A 106 -12.29 4.46 6.92
N SER A 107 -11.76 5.59 7.37
CA SER A 107 -10.35 5.71 7.79
C SER A 107 -10.12 4.89 9.06
N PRO A 108 -9.10 4.03 9.08
CA PRO A 108 -8.78 3.24 10.28
C PRO A 108 -8.35 4.10 11.46
N PHE A 109 -8.04 5.36 11.21
CA PHE A 109 -7.68 6.32 12.25
C PHE A 109 -8.89 7.01 12.87
N GLY A 110 -10.11 6.86 12.31
CA GLY A 110 -11.29 7.61 12.75
C GLY A 110 -11.21 9.10 12.43
N VAL A 111 -10.29 9.50 11.57
CA VAL A 111 -10.12 10.85 11.04
C VAL A 111 -9.79 10.76 9.55
N LYS A 112 -10.14 11.79 8.79
CA LYS A 112 -9.78 11.87 7.37
C LYS A 112 -8.43 12.56 7.21
N LEU A 113 -7.68 12.10 6.21
CA LEU A 113 -6.49 12.76 5.68
C LEU A 113 -6.84 13.44 4.35
N THR A 114 -6.06 14.45 3.99
CA THR A 114 -6.13 15.08 2.67
C THR A 114 -5.27 14.33 1.66
N PRO A 115 -5.48 14.48 0.34
CA PRO A 115 -4.58 13.97 -0.69
C PRO A 115 -3.13 14.40 -0.47
N VAL A 116 -2.92 15.67 -0.13
CA VAL A 116 -1.59 16.26 0.17
C VAL A 116 -0.91 15.54 1.34
N GLN A 117 -1.63 15.26 2.42
CA GLN A 117 -1.09 14.56 3.58
C GLN A 117 -0.71 13.10 3.25
N CYS A 118 -1.53 12.41 2.46
CA CYS A 118 -1.22 11.05 2.01
C CYS A 118 0.00 11.02 1.07
N ILE A 119 0.12 11.99 0.17
CA ILE A 119 1.27 12.14 -0.73
C ILE A 119 2.53 12.42 0.10
N HIS A 120 2.44 13.35 1.04
CA HIS A 120 3.58 13.71 1.90
C HIS A 120 4.04 12.51 2.73
N TYR A 121 3.11 11.77 3.32
CA TYR A 121 3.45 10.54 4.02
C TYR A 121 4.27 9.59 3.16
N ALA A 122 3.83 9.33 1.94
CA ALA A 122 4.51 8.41 1.04
C ALA A 122 5.90 8.92 0.64
N LEU A 123 5.99 10.17 0.21
CA LEU A 123 7.24 10.78 -0.29
C LEU A 123 8.30 11.00 0.79
N THR A 124 7.91 10.98 2.07
CA THR A 124 8.87 11.07 3.19
C THR A 124 9.46 9.72 3.61
N ARG A 125 9.01 8.60 3.02
CA ARG A 125 9.62 7.29 3.32
C ARG A 125 10.97 7.16 2.60
N PRO A 126 11.96 6.48 3.24
CA PRO A 126 13.26 6.24 2.60
C PRO A 126 13.11 5.53 1.25
N ALA A 127 13.99 5.84 0.31
CA ALA A 127 14.02 5.32 -1.06
C ALA A 127 12.80 5.62 -1.93
N VAL A 128 11.78 6.33 -1.44
CA VAL A 128 10.61 6.66 -2.25
C VAL A 128 10.93 7.81 -3.21
N CYS A 129 10.77 7.53 -4.50
CA CYS A 129 11.06 8.48 -5.59
C CYS A 129 9.78 9.08 -6.19
N SER A 130 8.65 8.37 -6.13
CA SER A 130 7.40 8.82 -6.73
C SER A 130 6.19 8.12 -6.13
N ILE A 131 5.01 8.71 -6.36
CA ILE A 131 3.73 8.13 -5.97
C ILE A 131 2.78 8.10 -7.17
N MET A 132 2.17 6.94 -7.42
CA MET A 132 1.16 6.75 -8.44
C MET A 132 -0.23 6.77 -7.79
N CYS A 133 -0.94 7.86 -7.97
CA CYS A 133 -2.30 8.02 -7.47
C CYS A 133 -3.31 7.81 -8.60
N GLY A 134 -4.46 7.21 -8.26
CA GLY A 134 -5.59 7.13 -9.19
C GLY A 134 -6.41 8.41 -9.11
N TYR A 135 -6.73 9.00 -10.26
CA TYR A 135 -7.56 10.19 -10.39
C TYR A 135 -8.65 9.96 -11.44
N ASP A 136 -9.86 10.40 -11.14
CA ASP A 136 -11.00 10.32 -12.04
C ASP A 136 -11.37 11.70 -12.63
N THR A 137 -10.94 12.78 -11.96
CA THR A 137 -11.26 14.15 -12.36
C THR A 137 -10.03 15.05 -12.38
N LYS A 138 -10.14 16.16 -13.12
CA LYS A 138 -9.10 17.18 -13.19
C LYS A 138 -8.85 17.81 -11.82
N GLU A 139 -9.88 18.05 -11.05
CA GLU A 139 -9.80 18.64 -9.72
C GLU A 139 -8.94 17.78 -8.78
N GLN A 140 -9.08 16.44 -8.85
CA GLN A 140 -8.24 15.52 -8.07
C GLN A 140 -6.75 15.60 -8.48
N VAL A 141 -6.47 15.82 -9.76
CA VAL A 141 -5.10 16.06 -10.24
C VAL A 141 -4.58 17.39 -9.72
N ASP A 142 -5.40 18.46 -9.81
CA ASP A 142 -5.02 19.79 -9.33
C ASP A 142 -4.75 19.76 -7.80
N ASP A 143 -5.58 19.05 -7.03
CA ASP A 143 -5.38 18.84 -5.60
C ASP A 143 -4.04 18.14 -5.30
N ALA A 144 -3.71 17.12 -6.06
CA ALA A 144 -2.45 16.40 -5.86
C ALA A 144 -1.22 17.24 -6.23
N VAL A 145 -1.30 17.96 -7.35
CA VAL A 145 -0.21 18.86 -7.80
C VAL A 145 -0.01 20.04 -6.84
N SER A 146 -1.07 20.46 -6.13
CA SER A 146 -0.97 21.48 -5.09
C SER A 146 0.06 21.15 -4.00
N TYR A 147 0.42 19.89 -3.84
CA TYR A 147 1.49 19.41 -2.94
C TYR A 147 2.78 20.23 -3.07
N GLU A 148 3.14 20.65 -4.28
CA GLU A 148 4.36 21.42 -4.54
C GLU A 148 4.34 22.86 -3.96
N THR A 149 3.13 23.39 -3.73
CA THR A 149 2.96 24.82 -3.39
C THR A 149 2.28 25.08 -2.05
N VAL A 150 1.71 24.05 -1.43
CA VAL A 150 1.06 24.21 -0.11
C VAL A 150 2.06 24.38 1.02
N SER A 151 1.61 24.92 2.14
CA SER A 151 2.43 25.08 3.34
C SER A 151 2.75 23.73 4.01
N GLU A 152 3.76 23.72 4.86
CA GLU A 152 4.13 22.55 5.65
C GLU A 152 3.01 22.13 6.63
N GLU A 153 2.23 23.08 7.15
CA GLU A 153 1.05 22.76 7.99
C GLU A 153 0.00 21.96 7.21
N ALA A 154 -0.18 22.26 5.92
CA ALA A 154 -1.12 21.49 5.07
C ALA A 154 -0.65 20.07 4.82
N LYS A 155 0.65 19.80 4.92
CA LYS A 155 1.28 18.48 4.77
C LYS A 155 1.29 17.67 6.08
N ASP A 156 1.02 18.29 7.24
CA ASP A 156 1.12 17.64 8.54
C ASP A 156 0.06 16.55 8.71
N TYR A 157 0.44 15.34 8.34
CA TYR A 157 -0.33 14.13 8.60
C TYR A 157 -0.06 13.60 10.02
N ALA A 158 1.12 13.87 10.58
CA ALA A 158 1.57 13.26 11.82
C ALA A 158 0.73 13.72 13.01
N SER A 159 0.48 15.03 13.13
CA SER A 159 -0.39 15.59 14.17
C SER A 159 -1.83 15.09 14.03
N VAL A 160 -2.33 14.93 12.81
CA VAL A 160 -3.68 14.41 12.56
C VAL A 160 -3.79 12.96 13.04
N ILE A 161 -2.83 12.09 12.70
CA ILE A 161 -2.82 10.68 13.11
C ILE A 161 -2.54 10.54 14.62
N ALA A 162 -1.62 11.33 15.17
CA ALA A 162 -1.26 11.26 16.59
C ALA A 162 -2.42 11.60 17.54
N ASN A 163 -3.34 12.45 17.09
CA ASN A 163 -4.54 12.82 17.85
C ASN A 163 -5.78 11.98 17.52
N ALA A 164 -5.63 11.01 16.58
CA ALA A 164 -6.74 10.17 16.16
C ALA A 164 -7.05 9.07 17.18
N PRO A 165 -8.33 8.71 17.39
CA PRO A 165 -8.66 7.49 18.08
C PRO A 165 -8.21 6.30 17.24
N PHE A 166 -7.27 5.48 17.74
CA PHE A 166 -6.87 4.26 17.06
C PHE A 166 -8.03 3.28 17.05
N HIS A 167 -8.64 3.10 15.89
CA HIS A 167 -9.56 2.01 15.67
C HIS A 167 -8.78 0.79 15.17
N SER A 168 -8.85 -0.32 15.92
CA SER A 168 -8.40 -1.60 15.38
C SER A 168 -9.27 -1.93 14.16
N TYR A 169 -8.69 -2.54 13.11
CA TYR A 169 -9.41 -3.05 11.92
C TYR A 169 -10.39 -4.19 12.25
N ARG A 170 -11.04 -4.17 13.41
CA ARG A 170 -11.99 -5.20 13.78
C ARG A 170 -13.16 -5.21 12.80
N GLY A 171 -13.23 -6.27 12.00
CA GLY A 171 -14.29 -6.49 11.02
C GLY A 171 -14.04 -5.89 9.63
N GLU A 172 -12.87 -5.30 9.36
CA GLU A 172 -12.52 -4.80 8.03
C GLU A 172 -11.36 -5.56 7.41
N CYS A 173 -11.47 -5.86 6.12
CA CYS A 173 -10.42 -6.55 5.38
C CYS A 173 -9.36 -5.57 4.87
N THR A 174 -8.09 -5.85 5.16
CA THR A 174 -6.94 -5.10 4.63
C THR A 174 -6.36 -5.72 3.36
N TYR A 175 -6.99 -6.77 2.84
CA TYR A 175 -6.55 -7.55 1.66
C TYR A 175 -5.15 -8.15 1.78
N CYS A 176 -4.69 -8.39 3.01
CA CYS A 176 -3.33 -8.85 3.30
C CYS A 176 -3.06 -10.32 2.91
N GLY A 177 -4.11 -11.10 2.62
CA GLY A 177 -3.97 -12.50 2.23
C GLY A 177 -3.71 -13.49 3.38
N HIS A 178 -3.72 -13.04 4.64
CA HIS A 178 -3.50 -13.92 5.81
C HIS A 178 -4.60 -14.96 6.04
N CYS A 179 -5.74 -14.85 5.31
CA CYS A 179 -6.82 -15.84 5.35
C CYS A 179 -6.50 -17.15 4.61
N LYS A 180 -5.38 -17.23 3.92
CA LYS A 180 -4.93 -18.44 3.22
C LYS A 180 -4.19 -19.38 4.18
N PRO A 181 -4.38 -20.72 4.04
CA PRO A 181 -5.27 -21.38 3.10
C PRO A 181 -6.73 -21.39 3.58
N CYS A 182 -7.69 -21.18 2.66
CA CYS A 182 -9.11 -21.42 2.91
C CYS A 182 -9.45 -22.87 2.57
N VAL A 183 -10.27 -23.53 3.38
CA VAL A 183 -10.68 -24.92 3.15
C VAL A 183 -11.49 -25.11 1.87
N ALA A 184 -12.17 -24.07 1.39
CA ALA A 184 -12.89 -24.03 0.12
C ALA A 184 -12.09 -23.37 -1.01
N ASN A 185 -10.78 -23.19 -0.85
CA ASN A 185 -9.87 -22.54 -1.79
C ASN A 185 -10.27 -21.10 -2.19
N LEU A 186 -11.10 -20.43 -1.40
CA LEU A 186 -11.50 -19.05 -1.69
C LEU A 186 -10.33 -18.08 -1.50
N ASP A 187 -10.19 -17.14 -2.42
CA ASP A 187 -9.38 -15.97 -2.19
C ASP A 187 -10.19 -14.92 -1.41
N ILE A 188 -10.25 -15.10 -0.09
CA ILE A 188 -11.06 -14.26 0.82
C ILE A 188 -10.65 -12.78 0.70
N ALA A 189 -9.36 -12.50 0.50
CA ALA A 189 -8.89 -11.12 0.35
C ALA A 189 -9.42 -10.47 -0.93
N MET A 190 -9.42 -11.20 -2.05
CA MET A 190 -9.97 -10.70 -3.31
C MET A 190 -11.50 -10.59 -3.28
N ILE A 191 -12.19 -11.55 -2.68
CA ILE A 191 -13.64 -11.49 -2.50
C ILE A 191 -14.03 -10.24 -1.70
N ASN A 192 -13.38 -9.98 -0.56
CA ASN A 192 -13.64 -8.78 0.23
C ASN A 192 -13.30 -7.50 -0.52
N LYS A 193 -12.23 -7.51 -1.31
CA LYS A 193 -11.88 -6.35 -2.16
C LYS A 193 -13.00 -6.03 -3.14
N PHE A 194 -13.53 -7.04 -3.83
CA PHE A 194 -14.63 -6.83 -4.77
C PHE A 194 -15.93 -6.44 -4.07
N TYR A 195 -16.20 -6.99 -2.88
CA TYR A 195 -17.32 -6.56 -2.06
C TYR A 195 -17.23 -5.07 -1.69
N ASP A 196 -16.07 -4.64 -1.20
CA ASP A 196 -15.85 -3.24 -0.86
C ASP A 196 -16.00 -2.33 -2.09
N LEU A 197 -15.41 -2.71 -3.24
CA LEU A 197 -15.55 -1.95 -4.48
C LEU A 197 -17.02 -1.86 -4.96
N ALA A 198 -17.78 -2.94 -4.81
CA ALA A 198 -19.18 -2.98 -5.18
C ALA A 198 -20.06 -2.11 -4.26
N THR A 199 -19.73 -2.05 -2.96
CA THR A 199 -20.53 -1.31 -1.97
C THR A 199 -20.17 0.18 -1.88
N MET A 200 -19.09 0.60 -2.51
CA MET A 200 -18.67 2.02 -2.54
C MET A 200 -19.51 2.89 -3.48
N GLN A 201 -20.30 2.30 -4.35
CA GLN A 201 -21.03 2.98 -5.41
C GLN A 201 -22.51 2.60 -5.37
N PRO A 202 -23.42 3.47 -5.82
CA PRO A 202 -24.86 3.17 -5.87
C PRO A 202 -25.20 1.96 -6.75
N GLU A 203 -24.40 1.75 -7.82
CA GLU A 203 -24.51 0.61 -8.73
C GLU A 203 -23.18 -0.09 -8.86
N VAL A 204 -23.22 -1.43 -8.91
CA VAL A 204 -22.00 -2.23 -9.07
C VAL A 204 -21.43 -2.04 -10.47
N PRO A 205 -20.19 -1.50 -10.62
CA PRO A 205 -19.58 -1.33 -11.92
C PRO A 205 -19.45 -2.65 -12.68
N ALA A 206 -19.68 -2.63 -13.99
CA ALA A 206 -19.58 -3.82 -14.84
C ALA A 206 -18.20 -4.48 -14.77
N THR A 207 -17.13 -3.67 -14.65
CA THR A 207 -15.76 -4.15 -14.48
C THR A 207 -15.55 -4.89 -13.16
N VAL A 208 -16.10 -4.39 -12.05
CA VAL A 208 -16.03 -5.05 -10.74
C VAL A 208 -16.73 -6.39 -10.80
N ARG A 209 -17.92 -6.43 -11.41
CA ARG A 209 -18.70 -7.66 -11.61
C ARG A 209 -17.94 -8.68 -12.45
N SER A 210 -17.43 -8.27 -13.63
CA SER A 210 -16.71 -9.19 -14.51
C SER A 210 -15.44 -9.75 -13.90
N HIS A 211 -14.72 -8.95 -13.11
CA HIS A 211 -13.52 -9.42 -12.42
C HIS A 211 -13.85 -10.37 -11.27
N TYR A 212 -14.96 -10.12 -10.56
CA TYR A 212 -15.41 -11.03 -9.52
C TYR A 212 -15.85 -12.39 -10.10
N GLU A 213 -16.62 -12.37 -11.21
CA GLU A 213 -17.07 -13.57 -11.93
C GLU A 213 -15.91 -14.36 -12.55
N ALA A 214 -14.77 -13.72 -12.80
CA ALA A 214 -13.55 -14.36 -13.30
C ALA A 214 -12.69 -15.01 -12.21
N LEU A 215 -13.06 -14.91 -10.93
CA LEU A 215 -12.38 -15.64 -9.86
C LEU A 215 -12.57 -17.15 -10.04
N GLU A 216 -11.53 -17.93 -9.75
CA GLU A 216 -11.59 -19.40 -9.82
C GLU A 216 -12.64 -19.98 -8.86
N HIS A 217 -12.77 -19.33 -7.67
CA HIS A 217 -13.76 -19.66 -6.65
C HIS A 217 -14.44 -18.39 -6.14
N ILE A 218 -15.75 -18.39 -6.04
CA ILE A 218 -16.56 -17.24 -5.61
C ILE A 218 -17.18 -17.43 -4.23
N ALA A 219 -17.67 -16.36 -3.61
CA ALA A 219 -18.16 -16.37 -2.23
C ALA A 219 -19.29 -17.38 -1.96
N SER A 220 -20.12 -17.69 -2.96
CA SER A 220 -21.20 -18.68 -2.83
C SER A 220 -20.72 -20.12 -2.63
N GLU A 221 -19.43 -20.40 -2.84
CA GLU A 221 -18.81 -21.70 -2.61
C GLU A 221 -18.31 -21.86 -1.16
N CYS A 222 -18.53 -20.86 -0.31
CA CYS A 222 -18.16 -20.94 1.10
C CYS A 222 -18.95 -22.04 1.82
N ILE A 223 -18.25 -22.83 2.58
CA ILE A 223 -18.83 -23.97 3.32
C ILE A 223 -19.01 -23.71 4.83
N GLY A 224 -18.84 -22.43 5.25
CA GLY A 224 -19.06 -21.99 6.64
C GLY A 224 -17.79 -21.67 7.39
#